data_f15e805d0ee22d9ae1bbff08de418262
#
_entry.id   f15e805d0ee22d9ae1bbff08de418262
#
_cell.length_a   1.000
_cell.length_b   1.000
_cell.length_c   1.000
_cell.angle_alpha   90.00
_cell.angle_beta   90.00
_cell.angle_gamma   90.00
#
_symmetry.space_group_name_H-M   'P 1'
#
loop_
_entity.id
_entity.type
_entity.pdbx_description
1 polymer ?
#
loop_
_entity_poly.entity_id
_entity_poly.type
_entity_poly.pdbx_seq_one_letter_code
_entity_poly.pdbx_strand_id
1 'polypeptide(L)'
;MKKLSLFLIPVVVALCWSCGSSKKTFQTGNYYASVMQSVDKLRKAPNNKTARETLSMAYPMALEQLNNDVNRMKNSQDQFKNGVIYDSYVMLSNMYDAIRRSPAALEVIPNPQDFYNQLKYYATEAASERYKAGEQALAMGTRPYAMEAYQHFAKADLYTPGYMDVKNKIEEALYYATLKVLVEQVPVPSFQAGMSAQFFQDQIEQFLFNYRDNPFIRFYSSKDQSLKDPDQIIVFQFDDFVVGQQNTQEKIYEAPKRQRGSRSYPQICCRPNGSTGAKSDHLPFASGLSK
;
A
#
# COMPACT_ATOMS: atom_id res chain seq x y z
N MET A 1 -47.62 17.62 16.32
CA MET A 1 -46.17 17.71 16.50
C MET A 1 -45.69 16.81 17.67
N LYS A 2 -46.01 15.50 17.67
CA LYS A 2 -45.65 14.58 18.76
C LYS A 2 -45.15 13.19 18.32
N LYS A 3 -44.76 13.01 17.07
CA LYS A 3 -44.30 11.70 16.52
C LYS A 3 -42.82 11.64 16.08
N LEU A 4 -42.03 12.71 16.31
CA LEU A 4 -40.61 12.75 15.90
C LEU A 4 -39.63 12.29 16.99
N SER A 5 -40.06 12.11 18.21
CA SER A 5 -39.21 11.76 19.37
C SER A 5 -38.95 10.25 19.53
N LEU A 6 -39.69 9.37 18.83
CA LEU A 6 -39.60 7.93 19.06
C LEU A 6 -38.55 7.24 18.20
N PHE A 7 -38.01 7.93 17.17
CA PHE A 7 -36.99 7.37 16.24
C PHE A 7 -35.52 7.62 16.68
N LEU A 8 -35.30 8.51 17.65
CA LEU A 8 -33.94 8.84 18.12
C LEU A 8 -33.38 7.86 19.16
N ILE A 9 -34.24 7.10 19.84
CA ILE A 9 -33.82 6.17 20.89
C ILE A 9 -33.08 4.92 20.37
N PRO A 10 -33.45 4.25 19.24
CA PRO A 10 -32.74 3.08 18.77
C PRO A 10 -31.34 3.39 18.19
N VAL A 11 -31.10 4.62 17.70
CA VAL A 11 -29.79 4.99 17.14
C VAL A 11 -28.73 5.16 18.23
N VAL A 12 -29.09 5.64 19.41
CA VAL A 12 -28.15 5.81 20.53
C VAL A 12 -27.77 4.46 21.16
N VAL A 13 -28.69 3.48 21.17
CA VAL A 13 -28.41 2.12 21.68
C VAL A 13 -27.48 1.33 20.78
N ALA A 14 -27.50 1.56 19.45
CA ALA A 14 -26.62 0.88 18.49
C ALA A 14 -25.14 1.29 18.58
N LEU A 15 -24.84 2.48 19.13
CA LEU A 15 -23.46 2.98 19.28
C LEU A 15 -22.74 2.40 20.51
N CYS A 16 -23.43 1.70 21.40
CA CYS A 16 -22.82 1.13 22.61
C CYS A 16 -22.29 -0.31 22.46
N TRP A 17 -22.45 -0.96 21.31
CA TRP A 17 -22.07 -2.37 21.13
C TRP A 17 -20.67 -2.60 20.53
N SER A 18 -19.91 -1.56 20.23
CA SER A 18 -18.57 -1.69 19.62
C SER A 18 -17.40 -1.77 20.62
N CYS A 19 -17.65 -1.81 21.93
CA CYS A 19 -16.56 -1.99 22.90
C CYS A 19 -16.31 -3.49 23.15
N GLY A 20 -15.42 -4.10 22.33
CA GLY A 20 -14.86 -5.41 22.64
C GLY A 20 -14.33 -5.42 24.08
N SER A 21 -14.85 -6.32 24.96
CA SER A 21 -14.37 -6.42 26.33
C SER A 21 -12.96 -7.02 26.34
N SER A 22 -11.97 -6.40 27.00
CA SER A 22 -10.62 -6.95 27.19
C SER A 22 -10.66 -8.39 27.72
N LYS A 23 -11.63 -8.72 28.57
CA LYS A 23 -11.87 -10.08 29.05
C LYS A 23 -12.29 -11.04 27.93
N LYS A 24 -13.16 -10.61 26.99
CA LYS A 24 -13.53 -11.43 25.83
C LYS A 24 -12.32 -11.66 24.90
N THR A 25 -11.52 -10.64 24.67
CA THR A 25 -10.30 -10.73 23.88
C THR A 25 -9.27 -11.66 24.52
N PHE A 26 -9.17 -11.65 25.85
CA PHE A 26 -8.36 -12.60 26.61
C PHE A 26 -8.83 -14.05 26.40
N GLN A 27 -10.14 -14.29 26.50
CA GLN A 27 -10.74 -15.60 26.31
C GLN A 27 -10.53 -16.19 24.90
N THR A 28 -10.36 -15.34 23.90
CA THR A 28 -10.05 -15.75 22.50
C THR A 28 -8.56 -15.99 22.26
N GLY A 29 -7.70 -15.89 23.29
CA GLY A 29 -6.26 -16.13 23.17
C GLY A 29 -5.47 -14.96 22.57
N ASN A 30 -6.11 -13.82 22.29
CA ASN A 30 -5.41 -12.62 21.82
C ASN A 30 -4.91 -11.81 23.03
N TYR A 31 -3.83 -12.29 23.64
CA TYR A 31 -3.32 -11.74 24.89
C TYR A 31 -2.74 -10.34 24.71
N TYR A 32 -2.02 -10.07 23.63
CA TYR A 32 -1.49 -8.73 23.31
C TYR A 32 -2.61 -7.68 23.23
N ALA A 33 -3.63 -7.94 22.43
CA ALA A 33 -4.75 -7.02 22.31
C ALA A 33 -5.50 -6.85 23.63
N SER A 34 -5.59 -7.91 24.46
CA SER A 34 -6.19 -7.87 25.78
C SER A 34 -5.41 -6.95 26.74
N VAL A 35 -4.08 -7.00 26.72
CA VAL A 35 -3.21 -6.07 27.48
C VAL A 35 -3.49 -4.63 27.06
N MET A 36 -3.40 -4.34 25.76
CA MET A 36 -3.59 -2.98 25.23
C MET A 36 -4.97 -2.42 25.59
N GLN A 37 -6.03 -3.20 25.40
CA GLN A 37 -7.39 -2.80 25.77
C GLN A 37 -7.58 -2.61 27.28
N SER A 38 -6.91 -3.41 28.11
CA SER A 38 -6.98 -3.28 29.56
C SER A 38 -6.30 -2.00 30.04
N VAL A 39 -5.12 -1.69 29.47
CA VAL A 39 -4.40 -0.44 29.75
C VAL A 39 -5.23 0.77 29.33
N ASP A 40 -5.85 0.76 28.14
CA ASP A 40 -6.71 1.85 27.68
C ASP A 40 -7.94 2.07 28.57
N LYS A 41 -8.51 0.99 29.09
CA LYS A 41 -9.60 1.08 30.10
C LYS A 41 -9.12 1.68 31.40
N LEU A 42 -7.93 1.28 31.88
CA LEU A 42 -7.36 1.81 33.12
C LEU A 42 -6.98 3.29 33.01
N ARG A 43 -6.61 3.77 31.83
CA ARG A 43 -6.41 5.21 31.58
C ARG A 43 -7.71 6.02 31.77
N LYS A 44 -8.85 5.46 31.35
CA LYS A 44 -10.17 6.10 31.44
C LYS A 44 -10.83 5.89 32.78
N ALA A 45 -10.64 4.73 33.39
CA ALA A 45 -11.24 4.32 34.64
C ALA A 45 -10.20 3.55 35.51
N PRO A 46 -9.36 4.26 36.29
CA PRO A 46 -8.26 3.67 37.07
C PRO A 46 -8.67 2.54 38.02
N ASN A 47 -9.88 2.62 38.57
CA ASN A 47 -10.40 1.65 39.52
C ASN A 47 -11.20 0.51 38.88
N ASN A 48 -11.13 0.32 37.57
CA ASN A 48 -11.86 -0.74 36.86
C ASN A 48 -11.30 -2.12 37.26
N LYS A 49 -11.99 -2.84 38.13
CA LYS A 49 -11.57 -4.15 38.66
C LYS A 49 -11.34 -5.18 37.54
N THR A 50 -12.28 -5.29 36.61
CA THR A 50 -12.15 -6.25 35.48
C THR A 50 -10.93 -5.95 34.59
N ALA A 51 -10.59 -4.69 34.34
CA ALA A 51 -9.44 -4.33 33.59
C ALA A 51 -8.12 -4.64 34.31
N ARG A 52 -8.08 -4.42 35.65
CA ARG A 52 -6.95 -4.77 36.52
C ARG A 52 -6.71 -6.30 36.53
N GLU A 53 -7.75 -7.08 36.78
CA GLU A 53 -7.70 -8.54 36.76
C GLU A 53 -7.28 -9.08 35.38
N THR A 54 -7.88 -8.53 34.29
CA THR A 54 -7.55 -8.97 32.95
C THR A 54 -6.09 -8.64 32.61
N LEU A 55 -5.60 -7.43 32.96
CA LEU A 55 -4.21 -7.03 32.71
C LEU A 55 -3.21 -7.95 33.44
N SER A 56 -3.46 -8.27 34.70
CA SER A 56 -2.56 -9.12 35.50
C SER A 56 -2.43 -10.54 34.93
N MET A 57 -3.50 -11.07 34.30
CA MET A 57 -3.48 -12.37 33.63
C MET A 57 -2.93 -12.29 32.20
N ALA A 58 -3.33 -11.28 31.44
CA ALA A 58 -3.01 -11.18 30.02
C ALA A 58 -1.54 -10.83 29.78
N TYR A 59 -0.91 -10.03 30.64
CA TYR A 59 0.46 -9.60 30.46
C TYR A 59 1.48 -10.75 30.45
N PRO A 60 1.53 -11.65 31.45
CA PRO A 60 2.44 -12.78 31.41
C PRO A 60 2.15 -13.73 30.22
N MET A 61 0.89 -13.97 29.89
CA MET A 61 0.51 -14.81 28.75
C MET A 61 0.95 -14.20 27.41
N ALA A 62 0.85 -12.87 27.26
CA ALA A 62 1.32 -12.16 26.07
C ALA A 62 2.84 -12.21 25.94
N LEU A 63 3.56 -12.04 27.06
CA LEU A 63 5.03 -12.20 27.09
C LEU A 63 5.44 -13.61 26.66
N GLU A 64 4.83 -14.63 27.23
CA GLU A 64 5.12 -16.03 26.91
C GLU A 64 4.83 -16.32 25.43
N GLN A 65 3.65 -15.94 24.94
CA GLN A 65 3.27 -16.17 23.54
C GLN A 65 4.25 -15.51 22.57
N LEU A 66 4.56 -14.21 22.76
CA LEU A 66 5.45 -13.48 21.87
C LEU A 66 6.90 -13.97 21.95
N ASN A 67 7.39 -14.37 23.13
CA ASN A 67 8.72 -14.99 23.27
C ASN A 67 8.78 -16.37 22.61
N ASN A 68 7.71 -17.17 22.67
CA ASN A 68 7.63 -18.45 21.97
C ASN A 68 7.63 -18.23 20.45
N ASP A 69 6.94 -17.21 19.94
CA ASP A 69 6.96 -16.84 18.52
C ASP A 69 8.37 -16.41 18.08
N VAL A 70 9.05 -15.59 18.87
CA VAL A 70 10.46 -15.21 18.65
C VAL A 70 11.36 -16.44 18.58
N ASN A 71 11.24 -17.35 19.55
CA ASN A 71 12.08 -18.55 19.61
C ASN A 71 11.81 -19.50 18.43
N ARG A 72 10.54 -19.63 18.02
CA ARG A 72 10.16 -20.40 16.83
C ARG A 72 10.80 -19.79 15.58
N MET A 73 10.74 -18.47 15.41
CA MET A 73 11.32 -17.80 14.24
C MET A 73 12.85 -17.82 14.23
N LYS A 74 13.53 -17.74 15.38
CA LYS A 74 14.99 -17.90 15.45
C LYS A 74 15.46 -19.22 14.85
N ASN A 75 14.69 -20.26 15.03
CA ASN A 75 14.98 -21.61 14.53
C ASN A 75 14.43 -21.87 13.12
N SER A 76 13.73 -20.89 12.51
CA SER A 76 13.19 -20.97 11.16
C SER A 76 14.28 -20.81 10.10
N GLN A 77 14.07 -21.44 8.94
CA GLN A 77 14.85 -21.22 7.72
C GLN A 77 14.27 -20.12 6.83
N ASP A 78 13.27 -19.38 7.32
CA ASP A 78 12.67 -18.28 6.57
C ASP A 78 13.73 -17.19 6.27
N GLN A 79 13.78 -16.76 5.02
CA GLN A 79 14.72 -15.72 4.55
C GLN A 79 14.54 -14.40 5.28
N PHE A 80 13.31 -14.10 5.71
CA PHE A 80 12.94 -12.81 6.34
C PHE A 80 12.52 -12.99 7.81
N LYS A 81 13.07 -13.98 8.48
CA LYS A 81 12.73 -14.31 9.87
C LYS A 81 12.96 -13.16 10.85
N ASN A 82 14.00 -12.35 10.63
CA ASN A 82 14.30 -11.24 11.52
C ASN A 82 13.24 -10.14 11.44
N GLY A 83 12.55 -9.98 10.30
CA GLY A 83 11.40 -9.09 10.19
C GLY A 83 10.23 -9.53 11.09
N VAL A 84 9.91 -10.83 11.13
CA VAL A 84 8.86 -11.37 11.99
C VAL A 84 9.24 -11.26 13.48
N ILE A 85 10.53 -11.50 13.79
CA ILE A 85 11.05 -11.34 15.16
C ILE A 85 10.95 -9.86 15.58
N TYR A 86 11.32 -8.94 14.69
CA TYR A 86 11.19 -7.50 14.93
C TYR A 86 9.74 -7.11 15.26
N ASP A 87 8.76 -7.59 14.48
CA ASP A 87 7.34 -7.31 14.72
C ASP A 87 6.89 -7.80 16.11
N SER A 88 7.40 -8.96 16.56
CA SER A 88 7.15 -9.46 17.92
C SER A 88 7.73 -8.54 18.99
N TYR A 89 8.95 -8.02 18.79
CA TYR A 89 9.57 -7.07 19.70
C TYR A 89 8.91 -5.69 19.66
N VAL A 90 8.34 -5.27 18.54
CA VAL A 90 7.47 -4.07 18.46
C VAL A 90 6.26 -4.25 19.38
N MET A 91 5.59 -5.41 19.35
CA MET A 91 4.46 -5.67 20.24
C MET A 91 4.87 -5.69 21.72
N LEU A 92 6.00 -6.30 22.06
CA LEU A 92 6.55 -6.33 23.41
C LEU A 92 6.89 -4.91 23.92
N SER A 93 7.54 -4.09 23.10
CA SER A 93 7.88 -2.71 23.44
C SER A 93 6.64 -1.82 23.57
N ASN A 94 5.62 -2.03 22.71
CA ASN A 94 4.35 -1.33 22.81
C ASN A 94 3.62 -1.63 24.13
N MET A 95 3.66 -2.87 24.61
CA MET A 95 3.08 -3.21 25.93
C MET A 95 3.84 -2.52 27.05
N TYR A 96 5.17 -2.53 27.01
CA TYR A 96 6.01 -1.80 27.98
C TYR A 96 5.64 -0.32 28.03
N ASP A 97 5.62 0.35 26.88
CA ASP A 97 5.27 1.77 26.78
C ASP A 97 3.86 2.07 27.25
N ALA A 98 2.89 1.25 26.84
CA ALA A 98 1.50 1.44 27.23
C ALA A 98 1.33 1.38 28.75
N ILE A 99 1.96 0.39 29.40
CA ILE A 99 1.92 0.21 30.86
C ILE A 99 2.64 1.37 31.56
N ARG A 100 3.84 1.71 31.12
CA ARG A 100 4.67 2.81 31.69
C ARG A 100 3.96 4.17 31.65
N ARG A 101 3.15 4.41 30.62
CA ARG A 101 2.39 5.66 30.44
C ARG A 101 1.04 5.66 31.17
N SER A 102 0.69 4.61 31.93
CA SER A 102 -0.56 4.50 32.65
C SER A 102 -0.30 4.19 34.12
N PRO A 103 -0.42 5.17 35.06
CA PRO A 103 -0.17 4.92 36.49
C PRO A 103 -0.96 3.74 37.04
N ALA A 104 -2.24 3.64 36.70
CA ALA A 104 -3.11 2.54 37.16
C ALA A 104 -2.72 1.18 36.58
N ALA A 105 -2.15 1.13 35.38
CA ALA A 105 -1.62 -0.10 34.81
C ALA A 105 -0.26 -0.46 35.45
N LEU A 106 0.56 0.55 35.73
CA LEU A 106 1.86 0.36 36.41
C LEU A 106 1.70 -0.14 37.85
N GLU A 107 0.61 0.24 38.54
CA GLU A 107 0.25 -0.37 39.85
C GLU A 107 -0.03 -1.87 39.72
N VAL A 108 -0.61 -2.33 38.59
CA VAL A 108 -0.89 -3.76 38.34
C VAL A 108 0.35 -4.51 37.93
N ILE A 109 1.17 -3.90 37.08
CA ILE A 109 2.44 -4.43 36.56
C ILE A 109 3.57 -3.46 36.92
N PRO A 110 4.13 -3.53 38.14
CA PRO A 110 5.11 -2.54 38.62
C PRO A 110 6.42 -2.53 37.85
N ASN A 111 6.83 -3.68 37.33
CA ASN A 111 8.09 -3.86 36.62
C ASN A 111 7.85 -4.48 35.24
N PRO A 112 7.29 -3.72 34.28
CA PRO A 112 7.13 -4.22 32.92
C PRO A 112 8.50 -4.43 32.28
N GLN A 113 8.63 -5.49 31.51
CA GLN A 113 9.90 -5.86 30.87
C GLN A 113 10.19 -4.97 29.67
N ASP A 114 11.41 -4.44 29.61
CA ASP A 114 11.92 -3.62 28.49
C ASP A 114 12.59 -4.49 27.43
N PHE A 115 12.29 -4.21 26.15
CA PHE A 115 12.81 -4.93 25.00
C PHE A 115 13.46 -4.02 23.94
N TYR A 116 13.74 -2.76 24.25
CA TYR A 116 14.27 -1.80 23.27
C TYR A 116 15.59 -2.21 22.66
N ASN A 117 16.48 -2.86 23.42
CA ASN A 117 17.76 -3.35 22.89
C ASN A 117 17.55 -4.44 21.85
N GLN A 118 16.65 -5.39 22.13
CA GLN A 118 16.29 -6.46 21.19
C GLN A 118 15.58 -5.90 19.97
N LEU A 119 14.64 -4.97 20.16
CA LEU A 119 13.96 -4.29 19.09
C LEU A 119 14.94 -3.61 18.12
N LYS A 120 15.89 -2.84 18.65
CA LYS A 120 16.92 -2.15 17.85
C LYS A 120 17.81 -3.15 17.11
N TYR A 121 18.24 -4.22 17.78
CA TYR A 121 19.06 -5.26 17.16
C TYR A 121 18.32 -5.90 15.98
N TYR A 122 17.09 -6.38 16.18
CA TYR A 122 16.34 -7.04 15.13
C TYR A 122 15.83 -6.09 14.04
N ALA A 123 15.68 -4.81 14.30
CA ALA A 123 15.47 -3.80 13.26
C ALA A 123 16.63 -3.79 12.26
N THR A 124 17.87 -3.79 12.77
CA THR A 124 19.08 -3.80 11.93
C THR A 124 19.24 -5.11 11.15
N GLU A 125 18.99 -6.25 11.81
CA GLU A 125 19.04 -7.57 11.14
C GLU A 125 17.97 -7.71 10.06
N ALA A 126 16.75 -7.26 10.32
CA ALA A 126 15.66 -7.27 9.34
C ALA A 126 15.96 -6.33 8.15
N ALA A 127 16.54 -5.16 8.40
CA ALA A 127 17.00 -4.26 7.36
C ALA A 127 18.09 -4.92 6.49
N SER A 128 19.05 -5.63 7.11
CA SER A 128 20.11 -6.35 6.41
C SER A 128 19.56 -7.46 5.50
N GLU A 129 18.60 -8.26 5.98
CA GLU A 129 17.95 -9.30 5.16
C GLU A 129 17.29 -8.70 3.93
N ARG A 130 16.51 -7.62 4.13
CA ARG A 130 15.80 -6.95 3.03
C ARG A 130 16.76 -6.25 2.07
N TYR A 131 17.79 -5.61 2.58
CA TYR A 131 18.80 -4.96 1.75
C TYR A 131 19.50 -5.96 0.83
N LYS A 132 19.97 -7.10 1.36
CA LYS A 132 20.59 -8.19 0.57
C LYS A 132 19.65 -8.76 -0.48
N ALA A 133 18.36 -8.98 -0.13
CA ALA A 133 17.38 -9.45 -1.09
C ALA A 133 17.14 -8.42 -2.21
N GLY A 134 17.14 -7.12 -1.88
CA GLY A 134 17.07 -6.04 -2.85
C GLY A 134 18.26 -6.02 -3.81
N GLU A 135 19.49 -6.21 -3.32
CA GLU A 135 20.68 -6.31 -4.17
C GLU A 135 20.61 -7.52 -5.11
N GLN A 136 20.19 -8.67 -4.61
CA GLN A 136 20.03 -9.88 -5.41
C GLN A 136 18.99 -9.69 -6.51
N ALA A 137 17.83 -9.10 -6.18
CA ALA A 137 16.79 -8.83 -7.15
C ALA A 137 17.27 -7.81 -8.21
N LEU A 138 17.92 -6.72 -7.79
CA LEU A 138 18.43 -5.70 -8.71
C LEU A 138 19.48 -6.25 -9.69
N ALA A 139 20.32 -7.18 -9.24
CA ALA A 139 21.34 -7.85 -10.05
C ALA A 139 20.75 -8.70 -11.18
N MET A 140 19.47 -9.08 -11.12
CA MET A 140 18.80 -9.82 -12.21
C MET A 140 18.55 -8.96 -13.45
N GLY A 141 18.66 -7.64 -13.37
CA GLY A 141 18.69 -6.71 -14.49
C GLY A 141 17.39 -6.59 -15.31
N THR A 142 16.24 -7.03 -14.77
CA THR A 142 14.96 -6.90 -15.47
C THR A 142 13.99 -6.02 -14.68
N ARG A 143 13.04 -5.38 -15.37
CA ARG A 143 12.08 -4.48 -14.73
C ARG A 143 11.28 -5.15 -13.59
N PRO A 144 10.72 -6.36 -13.70
CA PRO A 144 10.03 -7.02 -12.61
C PRO A 144 10.91 -7.18 -11.36
N TYR A 145 12.16 -7.59 -11.55
CA TYR A 145 13.10 -7.71 -10.44
C TYR A 145 13.55 -6.35 -9.87
N ALA A 146 13.63 -5.31 -10.71
CA ALA A 146 13.85 -3.95 -10.20
C ALA A 146 12.68 -3.44 -9.33
N MET A 147 11.43 -3.79 -9.68
CA MET A 147 10.26 -3.51 -8.84
C MET A 147 10.31 -4.26 -7.50
N GLU A 148 10.73 -5.52 -7.52
CA GLU A 148 10.95 -6.33 -6.33
C GLU A 148 12.08 -5.73 -5.46
N ALA A 149 13.20 -5.36 -6.07
CA ALA A 149 14.31 -4.68 -5.40
C ALA A 149 13.88 -3.39 -4.71
N TYR A 150 13.10 -2.56 -5.39
CA TYR A 150 12.52 -1.35 -4.81
C TYR A 150 11.72 -1.65 -3.53
N GLN A 151 10.87 -2.68 -3.56
CA GLN A 151 10.07 -3.08 -2.40
C GLN A 151 10.95 -3.57 -1.24
N HIS A 152 12.00 -4.31 -1.54
CA HIS A 152 12.95 -4.79 -0.55
C HIS A 152 13.73 -3.64 0.09
N PHE A 153 14.28 -2.72 -0.69
CA PHE A 153 15.00 -1.55 -0.16
C PHE A 153 14.07 -0.62 0.63
N ALA A 154 12.86 -0.36 0.14
CA ALA A 154 11.87 0.42 0.90
C ALA A 154 11.52 -0.23 2.24
N LYS A 155 11.43 -1.57 2.28
CA LYS A 155 11.21 -2.31 3.52
C LYS A 155 12.42 -2.26 4.45
N ALA A 156 13.65 -2.26 3.91
CA ALA A 156 14.88 -2.11 4.69
C ALA A 156 14.94 -0.71 5.35
N ASP A 157 14.62 0.35 4.61
CA ASP A 157 14.55 1.72 5.14
C ASP A 157 13.45 1.89 6.20
N LEU A 158 12.35 1.14 6.09
CA LEU A 158 11.28 1.12 7.09
C LEU A 158 11.76 0.50 8.42
N TYR A 159 12.54 -0.60 8.38
CA TYR A 159 13.09 -1.21 9.59
C TYR A 159 14.18 -0.35 10.23
N THR A 160 15.09 0.18 9.43
CA THR A 160 16.18 1.04 9.91
C THR A 160 16.38 2.19 8.91
N PRO A 161 15.81 3.37 9.20
CA PRO A 161 15.94 4.54 8.33
C PRO A 161 17.40 4.88 8.03
N GLY A 162 17.74 4.96 6.75
CA GLY A 162 19.10 5.27 6.30
C GLY A 162 20.09 4.11 6.48
N TYR A 163 19.63 2.86 6.52
CA TYR A 163 20.50 1.69 6.57
C TYR A 163 21.45 1.66 5.35
N MET A 164 22.74 1.70 5.60
CA MET A 164 23.77 1.77 4.55
C MET A 164 23.46 2.91 3.54
N ASP A 165 23.42 2.59 2.25
CA ASP A 165 23.05 3.50 1.15
C ASP A 165 21.64 3.24 0.61
N VAL A 166 20.74 2.70 1.44
CA VAL A 166 19.40 2.24 1.05
C VAL A 166 18.59 3.28 0.25
N LYS A 167 18.76 4.58 0.56
CA LYS A 167 18.05 5.63 -0.20
C LYS A 167 18.51 5.71 -1.64
N ASN A 168 19.81 5.62 -1.89
CA ASN A 168 20.35 5.59 -3.24
C ASN A 168 19.89 4.31 -3.98
N LYS A 169 19.84 3.18 -3.26
CA LYS A 169 19.36 1.91 -3.79
C LYS A 169 17.86 1.92 -4.14
N ILE A 170 17.04 2.63 -3.35
CA ILE A 170 15.63 2.85 -3.68
C ILE A 170 15.49 3.65 -4.98
N GLU A 171 16.26 4.73 -5.14
CA GLU A 171 16.25 5.55 -6.35
C GLU A 171 16.75 4.77 -7.57
N GLU A 172 17.83 4.02 -7.42
CA GLU A 172 18.38 3.15 -8.47
C GLU A 172 17.35 2.10 -8.90
N ALA A 173 16.76 1.38 -7.95
CA ALA A 173 15.74 0.37 -8.23
C ALA A 173 14.50 0.99 -8.89
N LEU A 174 14.05 2.16 -8.43
CA LEU A 174 12.94 2.88 -9.03
C LEU A 174 13.23 3.28 -10.49
N TYR A 175 14.44 3.73 -10.75
CA TYR A 175 14.86 4.09 -12.12
C TYR A 175 14.73 2.91 -13.07
N TYR A 176 15.25 1.73 -12.69
CA TYR A 176 15.17 0.51 -13.51
C TYR A 176 13.77 -0.12 -13.54
N ALA A 177 12.96 0.09 -12.51
CA ALA A 177 11.59 -0.39 -12.41
C ALA A 177 10.61 0.44 -13.26
N THR A 178 10.95 1.74 -13.53
CA THR A 178 10.03 2.68 -14.16
C THR A 178 9.88 2.41 -15.66
N LEU A 179 8.62 2.23 -16.07
CA LEU A 179 8.22 2.21 -17.48
C LEU A 179 8.16 3.66 -18.00
N LYS A 180 9.01 3.97 -18.98
CA LYS A 180 9.08 5.29 -19.62
C LYS A 180 8.17 5.31 -20.84
N VAL A 181 7.07 6.03 -20.74
CA VAL A 181 6.04 6.10 -21.78
C VAL A 181 6.10 7.45 -22.47
N LEU A 182 6.48 7.46 -23.76
CA LEU A 182 6.40 8.65 -24.59
C LEU A 182 4.95 8.86 -25.05
N VAL A 183 4.44 10.05 -24.88
CA VAL A 183 3.13 10.46 -25.38
C VAL A 183 3.30 11.29 -26.64
N GLU A 184 2.84 10.78 -27.76
CA GLU A 184 2.82 11.46 -29.05
C GLU A 184 1.38 11.86 -29.39
N GLN A 185 1.25 12.99 -30.06
CA GLN A 185 -0.04 13.53 -30.50
C GLN A 185 -0.03 13.63 -32.02
N VAL A 186 -1.08 13.14 -32.66
CA VAL A 186 -1.29 13.34 -34.08
C VAL A 186 -1.97 14.70 -34.30
N PRO A 187 -1.37 15.59 -35.13
CA PRO A 187 -2.00 16.88 -35.42
C PRO A 187 -3.39 16.71 -36.04
N VAL A 188 -4.33 17.52 -35.61
CA VAL A 188 -5.70 17.51 -36.13
C VAL A 188 -5.74 18.26 -37.46
N PRO A 189 -6.21 17.66 -38.56
CA PRO A 189 -6.11 18.23 -39.90
C PRO A 189 -7.02 19.46 -40.16
N SER A 190 -8.02 19.73 -39.35
CA SER A 190 -9.03 20.76 -39.68
C SER A 190 -8.91 22.02 -38.79
N PHE A 191 -8.95 23.18 -39.45
CA PHE A 191 -8.92 24.50 -38.81
C PHE A 191 -10.09 24.72 -37.82
N GLN A 192 -11.26 24.17 -38.09
CA GLN A 192 -12.43 24.35 -37.23
C GLN A 192 -12.39 23.56 -35.91
N ALA A 193 -11.67 22.43 -35.88
CA ALA A 193 -11.49 21.62 -34.70
C ALA A 193 -10.22 22.00 -33.88
N GLY A 194 -9.35 22.87 -34.43
CA GLY A 194 -8.00 23.08 -33.88
C GLY A 194 -8.00 23.64 -32.46
N MET A 195 -8.85 24.60 -32.11
CA MET A 195 -8.89 25.16 -30.75
C MET A 195 -9.43 24.16 -29.72
N SER A 196 -10.46 23.39 -30.07
CA SER A 196 -11.03 22.39 -29.16
C SER A 196 -10.12 21.17 -29.02
N ALA A 197 -9.43 20.80 -30.10
CA ALA A 197 -8.43 19.74 -30.09
C ALA A 197 -7.22 20.10 -29.22
N GLN A 198 -6.70 21.30 -29.32
CA GLN A 198 -5.58 21.78 -28.50
C GLN A 198 -5.95 21.76 -27.00
N PHE A 199 -7.12 22.27 -26.63
CA PHE A 199 -7.57 22.23 -25.24
C PHE A 199 -7.65 20.80 -24.72
N PHE A 200 -8.19 19.88 -25.52
CA PHE A 200 -8.31 18.47 -25.13
C PHE A 200 -6.94 17.79 -24.98
N GLN A 201 -6.03 18.08 -25.90
CA GLN A 201 -4.65 17.61 -25.85
C GLN A 201 -3.94 18.07 -24.57
N ASP A 202 -4.07 19.38 -24.25
CA ASP A 202 -3.47 19.95 -23.05
C ASP A 202 -4.03 19.30 -21.77
N GLN A 203 -5.33 18.97 -21.73
CA GLN A 203 -5.95 18.27 -20.59
C GLN A 203 -5.42 16.84 -20.46
N ILE A 204 -5.28 16.11 -21.56
CA ILE A 204 -4.71 14.74 -21.53
C ILE A 204 -3.25 14.80 -21.07
N GLU A 205 -2.42 15.68 -21.63
CA GLU A 205 -1.04 15.86 -21.19
C GLU A 205 -0.97 16.17 -19.70
N GLN A 206 -1.76 17.14 -19.22
CA GLN A 206 -1.79 17.50 -17.81
C GLN A 206 -2.19 16.32 -16.93
N PHE A 207 -3.20 15.53 -17.33
CA PHE A 207 -3.62 14.36 -16.60
C PHE A 207 -2.49 13.31 -16.53
N LEU A 208 -1.87 12.98 -17.65
CA LEU A 208 -0.82 11.97 -17.72
C LEU A 208 0.44 12.40 -16.97
N PHE A 209 0.86 13.66 -17.07
CA PHE A 209 2.05 14.13 -16.34
C PHE A 209 1.83 14.24 -14.83
N ASN A 210 0.57 14.39 -14.40
CA ASN A 210 0.21 14.36 -12.98
C ASN A 210 -0.14 12.97 -12.45
N TYR A 211 -0.10 11.94 -13.31
CA TYR A 211 -0.39 10.58 -12.89
C TYR A 211 0.62 10.09 -11.84
N ARG A 212 0.10 9.61 -10.70
CA ARG A 212 0.90 9.13 -9.56
C ARG A 212 0.38 7.84 -8.95
N ASP A 213 -0.67 7.24 -9.54
CA ASP A 213 -1.30 6.03 -8.98
C ASP A 213 -0.36 4.82 -9.02
N ASN A 214 0.56 4.78 -9.99
CA ASN A 214 1.59 3.77 -10.06
C ASN A 214 2.99 4.43 -10.14
N PRO A 215 3.86 4.26 -9.13
CA PRO A 215 5.18 4.87 -9.10
C PRO A 215 6.12 4.32 -10.19
N PHE A 216 5.80 3.18 -10.78
CA PHE A 216 6.59 2.53 -11.82
C PHE A 216 6.17 2.89 -13.25
N ILE A 217 5.34 3.92 -13.43
CA ILE A 217 4.97 4.43 -14.75
C ILE A 217 5.23 5.94 -14.78
N ARG A 218 5.97 6.39 -15.79
CA ARG A 218 6.20 7.81 -16.01
C ARG A 218 5.93 8.17 -17.47
N PHE A 219 5.07 9.17 -17.66
CA PHE A 219 4.75 9.71 -18.96
C PHE A 219 5.65 10.89 -19.30
N TYR A 220 6.06 10.96 -20.56
CA TYR A 220 6.93 12.00 -21.12
C TYR A 220 6.28 12.59 -22.36
N SER A 221 6.43 13.90 -22.56
CA SER A 221 6.04 14.58 -23.80
C SER A 221 7.10 14.38 -24.88
N SER A 222 6.70 14.42 -26.15
CA SER A 222 7.62 14.46 -27.28
C SER A 222 8.55 15.70 -27.29
N LYS A 223 8.21 16.71 -26.49
CA LYS A 223 9.04 17.92 -26.26
C LYS A 223 10.10 17.73 -25.18
N ASP A 224 10.03 16.66 -24.40
CA ASP A 224 10.96 16.39 -23.29
C ASP A 224 12.25 15.76 -23.82
N GLN A 225 13.29 16.60 -23.93
CA GLN A 225 14.62 16.17 -24.40
C GLN A 225 15.39 15.28 -23.40
N SER A 226 14.88 15.12 -22.18
CA SER A 226 15.52 14.27 -21.17
C SER A 226 15.31 12.77 -21.42
N LEU A 227 14.30 12.40 -22.20
CA LEU A 227 13.99 11.03 -22.55
C LEU A 227 14.76 10.63 -23.83
N LYS A 228 15.76 9.75 -23.69
CA LYS A 228 16.52 9.25 -24.84
C LYS A 228 15.89 8.02 -25.47
N ASP A 229 15.45 7.06 -24.64
CA ASP A 229 14.94 5.76 -25.08
C ASP A 229 13.62 5.46 -24.34
N PRO A 230 12.44 5.70 -24.96
CA PRO A 230 11.17 5.31 -24.40
C PRO A 230 10.98 3.80 -24.45
N ASP A 231 10.43 3.22 -23.39
CA ASP A 231 10.03 1.80 -23.36
C ASP A 231 8.76 1.56 -24.17
N GLN A 232 7.86 2.53 -24.20
CA GLN A 232 6.61 2.50 -24.96
C GLN A 232 6.27 3.87 -25.52
N ILE A 233 5.55 3.87 -26.64
CA ILE A 233 4.98 5.08 -27.25
C ILE A 233 3.47 4.93 -27.28
N ILE A 234 2.75 5.92 -26.74
CA ILE A 234 1.30 6.04 -26.86
C ILE A 234 1.02 7.17 -27.83
N VAL A 235 0.25 6.88 -28.88
CA VAL A 235 -0.16 7.88 -29.86
C VAL A 235 -1.63 8.19 -29.65
N PHE A 236 -1.96 9.45 -29.35
CA PHE A 236 -3.34 9.93 -29.30
C PHE A 236 -3.73 10.51 -30.65
N GLN A 237 -4.74 9.93 -31.27
CA GLN A 237 -5.38 10.45 -32.46
C GLN A 237 -6.78 10.90 -32.11
N PHE A 238 -7.09 12.16 -32.49
CA PHE A 238 -8.42 12.72 -32.33
C PHE A 238 -9.20 12.50 -33.61
N ASP A 239 -10.23 11.65 -33.58
CA ASP A 239 -10.97 11.29 -34.80
C ASP A 239 -12.17 12.23 -35.06
N ASP A 240 -12.97 12.52 -34.04
CA ASP A 240 -14.13 13.39 -34.16
C ASP A 240 -14.66 13.87 -32.80
N PHE A 241 -15.34 15.04 -32.78
CA PHE A 241 -16.15 15.44 -31.64
C PHE A 241 -17.45 16.09 -32.11
N VAL A 242 -18.53 15.81 -31.44
CA VAL A 242 -19.84 16.40 -31.73
C VAL A 242 -20.21 17.40 -30.65
N VAL A 243 -20.39 18.67 -31.03
CA VAL A 243 -20.90 19.71 -30.15
C VAL A 243 -22.42 19.82 -30.33
N GLY A 244 -23.14 19.45 -29.30
CA GLY A 244 -24.60 19.61 -29.26
C GLY A 244 -25.40 18.42 -29.76
N GLN A 245 -26.31 17.94 -28.92
CA GLN A 245 -27.18 16.78 -28.99
C GLN A 245 -26.51 15.41 -28.81
N GLN A 246 -27.02 14.69 -27.80
CA GLN A 246 -26.61 13.32 -27.46
C GLN A 246 -27.04 12.35 -28.57
N ASN A 247 -26.23 12.17 -29.58
CA ASN A 247 -26.32 11.03 -30.47
C ASN A 247 -25.11 10.13 -30.21
N THR A 248 -25.29 9.12 -29.37
CA THR A 248 -24.33 8.04 -29.19
C THR A 248 -24.38 7.15 -30.45
N GLN A 249 -23.46 7.36 -31.38
CA GLN A 249 -23.16 6.34 -32.40
C GLN A 249 -22.00 5.48 -31.87
N GLU A 250 -22.28 4.22 -31.64
CA GLU A 250 -21.27 3.22 -31.32
C GLU A 250 -20.59 2.77 -32.62
N LYS A 251 -19.38 3.17 -32.88
CA LYS A 251 -18.56 2.60 -33.96
C LYS A 251 -17.72 1.47 -33.36
N ILE A 252 -18.07 0.25 -33.72
CA ILE A 252 -17.27 -0.94 -33.40
C ILE A 252 -16.19 -1.05 -34.47
N TYR A 253 -14.92 -0.87 -34.07
CA TYR A 253 -13.79 -1.13 -34.97
C TYR A 253 -13.28 -2.55 -34.72
N GLU A 254 -13.33 -3.41 -35.74
CA GLU A 254 -12.63 -4.68 -35.70
C GLU A 254 -11.13 -4.43 -35.88
N ALA A 255 -10.34 -4.83 -34.90
CA ALA A 255 -8.88 -4.75 -35.03
C ALA A 255 -8.40 -5.65 -36.19
N PRO A 256 -7.55 -5.14 -37.08
CA PRO A 256 -7.02 -5.96 -38.17
C PRO A 256 -6.23 -7.13 -37.63
N LYS A 257 -6.44 -8.32 -38.21
CA LYS A 257 -5.69 -9.54 -37.86
C LYS A 257 -4.19 -9.30 -38.02
N ARG A 258 -3.47 -9.55 -36.94
CA ARG A 258 -2.03 -9.37 -36.79
C ARG A 258 -1.25 -10.11 -37.90
N GLN A 259 -0.62 -9.40 -38.83
CA GLN A 259 0.45 -9.96 -39.66
C GLN A 259 1.74 -9.96 -38.82
N ARG A 260 2.43 -11.11 -38.80
CA ARG A 260 3.73 -11.23 -38.12
C ARG A 260 4.74 -10.28 -38.81
N GLY A 261 5.21 -9.29 -38.06
CA GLY A 261 6.35 -8.48 -38.51
C GLY A 261 6.23 -6.97 -38.37
N SER A 262 5.05 -6.41 -37.97
CA SER A 262 4.93 -4.97 -37.74
C SER A 262 4.83 -4.63 -36.29
N ARG A 263 5.59 -3.64 -35.81
CA ARG A 263 5.42 -3.04 -34.46
C ARG A 263 4.02 -2.47 -34.37
N SER A 264 3.16 -3.11 -33.57
CA SER A 264 1.80 -2.62 -33.34
C SER A 264 1.81 -1.60 -32.20
N TYR A 265 1.40 -0.37 -32.50
CA TYR A 265 1.10 0.65 -31.50
C TYR A 265 -0.32 0.41 -30.95
N PRO A 266 -0.55 0.41 -29.65
CA PRO A 266 -1.91 0.40 -29.10
C PRO A 266 -2.57 1.76 -29.36
N GLN A 267 -3.66 1.78 -30.14
CA GLN A 267 -4.50 2.97 -30.28
C GLN A 267 -5.47 3.04 -29.12
N ILE A 268 -5.40 4.11 -28.34
CA ILE A 268 -6.36 4.42 -27.27
C ILE A 268 -7.36 5.45 -27.81
N CYS A 269 -8.57 5.04 -28.09
CA CYS A 269 -9.67 5.95 -28.46
C CYS A 269 -10.28 6.56 -27.17
N CYS A 270 -10.18 7.88 -27.03
CA CYS A 270 -10.89 8.63 -25.99
C CYS A 270 -12.35 8.84 -26.39
N ARG A 271 -13.30 8.34 -25.60
CA ARG A 271 -14.72 8.73 -25.71
C ARG A 271 -14.95 10.07 -25.01
N PRO A 272 -15.59 11.04 -25.65
CA PRO A 272 -16.10 12.19 -24.93
C PRO A 272 -17.41 11.82 -24.22
N ASN A 273 -17.47 12.15 -22.98
CA ASN A 273 -18.63 12.21 -22.09
C ASN A 273 -19.30 10.94 -21.61
N GLY A 274 -19.30 10.81 -20.33
CA GLY A 274 -20.45 10.39 -19.65
C GLY A 274 -20.27 9.26 -18.66
N SER A 275 -20.43 9.63 -17.46
CA SER A 275 -20.82 8.82 -16.31
C SER A 275 -19.85 7.73 -15.88
N THR A 276 -19.21 8.04 -14.81
CA THR A 276 -18.72 7.18 -13.73
C THR A 276 -19.41 5.81 -13.70
N GLY A 277 -18.68 4.84 -14.15
CA GLY A 277 -19.02 3.44 -14.01
C GLY A 277 -17.73 2.64 -14.19
N ALA A 278 -16.82 2.76 -13.25
CA ALA A 278 -15.67 1.89 -13.18
C ALA A 278 -16.16 0.48 -12.82
N LYS A 279 -16.38 -0.35 -13.80
CA LYS A 279 -16.30 -1.79 -13.62
C LYS A 279 -14.84 -2.17 -13.70
N SER A 280 -14.31 -2.58 -12.58
CA SER A 280 -13.05 -3.29 -12.46
C SER A 280 -13.18 -4.64 -13.15
N ASP A 281 -12.77 -4.73 -14.40
CA ASP A 281 -12.56 -6.03 -15.03
C ASP A 281 -11.20 -6.53 -14.59
N HIS A 282 -11.24 -7.50 -13.69
CA HIS A 282 -10.11 -8.36 -13.35
C HIS A 282 -9.59 -9.01 -14.63
N LEU A 283 -8.41 -8.64 -15.06
CA LEU A 283 -7.63 -9.40 -16.02
C LEU A 283 -7.18 -10.71 -15.35
N PRO A 284 -7.48 -11.87 -15.90
CA PRO A 284 -6.97 -13.12 -15.38
C PRO A 284 -5.46 -13.22 -15.66
N PHE A 285 -4.69 -13.45 -14.62
CA PHE A 285 -3.33 -13.94 -14.70
C PHE A 285 -3.32 -15.27 -15.47
N ALA A 286 -2.80 -15.27 -16.68
CA ALA A 286 -2.52 -16.50 -17.40
C ALA A 286 -1.22 -17.10 -16.85
N SER A 287 -1.35 -18.05 -15.94
CA SER A 287 -0.33 -19.06 -15.67
C SER A 287 -0.24 -20.01 -16.87
N GLY A 288 0.87 -20.03 -17.53
CA GLY A 288 1.14 -20.93 -18.67
C GLY A 288 2.61 -21.17 -18.83
N LEU A 289 3.20 -21.93 -17.92
CA LEU A 289 4.41 -22.69 -18.14
C LEU A 289 4.06 -23.95 -18.94
N SER A 290 4.66 -24.18 -20.09
CA SER A 290 5.25 -25.48 -20.40
C SER A 290 6.01 -25.50 -21.71
N LYS A 291 7.21 -26.01 -21.60
CA LYS A 291 8.18 -26.55 -22.55
C LYS A 291 8.97 -25.56 -23.38
#